data_2d92773f0f0104830547f0c63ce26ff6
#
_entry.id   2d92773f0f0104830547f0c63ce26ff6
#
_cell.length_a   1.000
_cell.length_b   1.000
_cell.length_c   1.000
_cell.angle_alpha   90.00
_cell.angle_beta   90.00
_cell.angle_gamma   90.00
#
_symmetry.space_group_name_H-M   'P 1'
#
loop_
_entity.id
_entity.type
_entity.pdbx_description
1 polymer ?
#
loop_
_entity_poly.entity_id
_entity_poly.type
_entity_poly.pdbx_seq_one_letter_code
_entity_poly.pdbx_strand_id
1 'polypeptide(L)'
;ESEEIAYKGYQEVRDNYLKSAEKMMDNEIYIGLATHDLWLITKLEEMIERKNYKKNMYEFQALSGVPIDKTLEKLIENGHKVRYYIPYGPEWYAYSLRRMRENPDIWKDTLKAFFFRSKHRK
;
A
#
# COMPACT_ATOMS: atom_id res chain seq x y z
N GLU A 1 13.25 10.90 -10.35
CA GLU A 1 13.68 12.19 -9.76
C GLU A 1 15.21 12.21 -9.59
N SER A 2 15.80 13.41 -9.45
CA SER A 2 17.25 13.54 -9.29
C SER A 2 17.73 13.02 -7.93
N GLU A 3 19.02 12.60 -7.85
CA GLU A 3 19.62 12.10 -6.59
C GLU A 3 19.64 13.13 -5.46
N GLU A 4 19.57 14.41 -5.82
CA GLU A 4 19.59 15.52 -4.87
C GLU A 4 18.30 15.66 -4.07
N ILE A 5 17.18 15.11 -4.59
CA ILE A 5 15.83 15.32 -4.01
C ILE A 5 15.06 14.04 -3.69
N ALA A 6 15.61 12.86 -4.04
CA ALA A 6 14.91 11.59 -3.82
C ALA A 6 15.88 10.46 -3.43
N TYR A 7 15.44 9.62 -2.50
CA TYR A 7 16.14 8.38 -2.19
C TYR A 7 16.06 7.41 -3.37
N LYS A 8 17.17 6.76 -3.72
CA LYS A 8 17.24 5.79 -4.81
C LYS A 8 17.26 4.34 -4.36
N GLY A 9 17.84 4.09 -3.18
CA GLY A 9 17.87 2.76 -2.59
C GLY A 9 16.48 2.31 -2.16
N TYR A 10 16.05 1.13 -2.60
CA TYR A 10 14.74 0.58 -2.24
C TYR A 10 14.55 0.50 -0.72
N GLN A 11 15.58 0.09 0.01
CA GLN A 11 15.55 0.03 1.48
C GLN A 11 15.53 1.43 2.12
N GLU A 12 16.27 2.39 1.57
CA GLU A 12 16.26 3.78 2.05
C GLU A 12 14.86 4.42 1.95
N VAL A 13 14.15 4.14 0.86
CA VAL A 13 12.76 4.58 0.68
C VAL A 13 11.85 3.98 1.75
N ARG A 14 11.99 2.68 2.03
CA ARG A 14 11.22 1.99 3.08
C ARG A 14 11.50 2.56 4.47
N ASP A 15 12.77 2.73 4.80
CA ASP A 15 13.19 3.24 6.10
C ASP A 15 12.73 4.67 6.32
N ASN A 16 12.82 5.51 5.27
CA ASN A 16 12.31 6.88 5.33
C ASN A 16 10.79 6.93 5.45
N TYR A 17 10.07 6.02 4.78
CA TYR A 17 8.62 5.92 4.91
C TYR A 17 8.22 5.60 6.36
N LEU A 18 8.85 4.57 6.97
CA LEU A 18 8.59 4.20 8.36
C LEU A 18 8.90 5.35 9.33
N LYS A 19 10.05 5.99 9.17
CA LYS A 19 10.46 7.14 10.00
C LYS A 19 9.48 8.32 9.87
N SER A 20 9.00 8.58 8.66
CA SER A 20 8.02 9.66 8.42
C SER A 20 6.66 9.32 9.02
N ALA A 21 6.19 8.08 8.86
CA ALA A 21 4.95 7.62 9.46
C ALA A 21 5.00 7.69 11.00
N GLU A 22 6.08 7.19 11.61
CA GLU A 22 6.29 7.25 13.06
C GLU A 22 6.26 8.70 13.57
N LYS A 23 7.00 9.59 12.90
CA LYS A 23 7.04 11.02 13.27
C LYS A 23 5.67 11.68 13.20
N MET A 24 4.87 11.37 12.18
CA MET A 24 3.52 11.92 12.07
C MET A 24 2.60 11.40 13.18
N MET A 25 2.65 10.09 13.45
CA MET A 25 1.83 9.49 14.51
C MET A 25 2.24 9.95 15.92
N ASP A 26 3.54 10.10 16.18
CA ASP A 26 4.05 10.65 17.45
C ASP A 26 3.60 12.10 17.69
N ASN A 27 3.29 12.85 16.63
CA ASN A 27 2.73 14.20 16.70
C ASN A 27 1.19 14.24 16.57
N GLU A 28 0.52 13.11 16.76
CA GLU A 28 -0.94 12.98 16.69
C GLU A 28 -1.57 13.41 15.36
N ILE A 29 -0.81 13.34 14.26
CA ILE A 29 -1.29 13.67 12.92
C ILE A 29 -1.95 12.42 12.32
N TYR A 30 -3.21 12.56 11.85
CA TYR A 30 -3.88 11.48 11.12
C TYR A 30 -3.17 11.17 9.81
N ILE A 31 -2.90 9.88 9.56
CA ILE A 31 -2.12 9.45 8.39
C ILE A 31 -2.81 8.36 7.58
N GLY A 32 -2.76 8.48 6.25
CA GLY A 32 -3.08 7.42 5.30
C GLY A 32 -1.82 6.64 4.92
N LEU A 33 -1.73 5.39 5.34
CA LEU A 33 -0.61 4.48 5.05
C LEU A 33 -0.83 3.82 3.68
N ALA A 34 -0.50 4.55 2.61
CA ALA A 34 -0.70 4.15 1.22
C ALA A 34 0.50 3.37 0.69
N THR A 35 0.44 2.05 0.73
CA THR A 35 1.49 1.18 0.21
C THR A 35 0.94 -0.21 -0.17
N HIS A 36 1.57 -0.85 -1.17
CA HIS A 36 1.34 -2.26 -1.53
C HIS A 36 2.55 -3.15 -1.21
N ASP A 37 3.59 -2.58 -0.61
CA ASP A 37 4.78 -3.30 -0.18
C ASP A 37 4.49 -4.11 1.08
N LEU A 38 4.41 -5.44 0.94
CA LEU A 38 4.06 -6.35 2.04
C LEU A 38 5.03 -6.27 3.22
N TRP A 39 6.33 -6.08 2.95
CA TRP A 39 7.33 -5.89 4.00
C TRP A 39 7.03 -4.61 4.81
N LEU A 40 6.75 -3.52 4.10
CA LEU A 40 6.45 -2.23 4.71
C LEU A 40 5.14 -2.29 5.52
N ILE A 41 4.10 -2.95 5.01
CA ILE A 41 2.84 -3.17 5.74
C ILE A 41 3.12 -3.90 7.05
N THR A 42 3.89 -5.00 7.01
CA THR A 42 4.26 -5.76 8.21
C THR A 42 5.01 -4.89 9.23
N LYS A 43 5.99 -4.08 8.77
CA LYS A 43 6.74 -3.19 9.65
C LYS A 43 5.91 -2.05 10.24
N LEU A 44 4.92 -1.57 9.51
CA LEU A 44 3.94 -0.61 10.02
C LEU A 44 3.05 -1.22 11.10
N GLU A 45 2.54 -2.46 10.91
CA GLU A 45 1.79 -3.17 11.95
C GLU A 45 2.63 -3.35 13.22
N GLU A 46 3.88 -3.87 13.10
CA GLU A 46 4.81 -4.03 14.22
C GLU A 46 5.06 -2.71 14.98
N MET A 47 5.23 -1.61 14.24
CA MET A 47 5.43 -0.28 14.82
C MET A 47 4.18 0.21 15.57
N ILE A 48 3.00 0.05 14.95
CA ILE A 48 1.71 0.44 15.53
C ILE A 48 1.45 -0.31 16.84
N GLU A 49 1.68 -1.62 16.86
CA GLU A 49 1.52 -2.44 18.06
C GLU A 49 2.53 -2.07 19.14
N ARG A 50 3.82 -1.97 18.81
CA ARG A 50 4.88 -1.61 19.75
C ARG A 50 4.66 -0.27 20.43
N LYS A 51 4.20 0.73 19.68
CA LYS A 51 3.94 2.11 20.15
C LYS A 51 2.53 2.28 20.72
N ASN A 52 1.67 1.26 20.56
CA ASN A 52 0.28 1.30 20.97
C ASN A 52 -0.51 2.49 20.40
N TYR A 53 -0.30 2.81 19.13
CA TYR A 53 -1.03 3.88 18.47
C TYR A 53 -2.54 3.59 18.37
N LYS A 54 -3.35 4.60 18.62
CA LYS A 54 -4.81 4.48 18.55
C LYS A 54 -5.27 4.24 17.11
N LYS A 55 -6.16 3.26 16.91
CA LYS A 55 -6.66 2.86 15.58
C LYS A 55 -7.45 3.95 14.83
N ASN A 56 -7.83 5.03 15.51
CA ASN A 56 -8.49 6.18 14.88
C ASN A 56 -7.51 7.24 14.34
N MET A 57 -6.21 7.04 14.51
CA MET A 57 -5.18 7.98 14.07
C MET A 57 -4.61 7.67 12.68
N TYR A 58 -4.94 6.52 12.11
CA TYR A 58 -4.42 6.08 10.82
C TYR A 58 -5.43 5.22 10.08
N GLU A 59 -5.16 5.03 8.80
CA GLU A 59 -5.78 4.00 7.97
C GLU A 59 -4.76 3.45 6.96
N PHE A 60 -4.88 2.17 6.63
CA PHE A 60 -4.18 1.61 5.49
C PHE A 60 -4.94 1.94 4.21
N GLN A 61 -4.22 2.28 3.15
CA GLN A 61 -4.82 2.62 1.86
C GLN A 61 -4.27 1.72 0.76
N ALA A 62 -5.15 1.16 -0.04
CA ALA A 62 -4.79 0.28 -1.14
C ALA A 62 -5.52 0.64 -2.42
N LEU A 63 -4.85 0.49 -3.56
CA LEU A 63 -5.47 0.62 -4.86
C LEU A 63 -6.28 -0.64 -5.16
N SER A 64 -7.54 -0.48 -5.53
CA SER A 64 -8.40 -1.60 -5.93
C SER A 64 -7.85 -2.32 -7.16
N GLY A 65 -7.89 -3.66 -7.13
CA GLY A 65 -7.39 -4.52 -8.22
C GLY A 65 -5.92 -4.93 -8.09
N VAL A 66 -5.23 -4.53 -7.02
CA VAL A 66 -3.89 -5.06 -6.70
C VAL A 66 -4.02 -6.35 -5.89
N PRO A 67 -3.24 -7.43 -6.16
CA PRO A 67 -3.43 -8.76 -5.57
C PRO A 67 -2.83 -8.86 -4.15
N ILE A 68 -3.25 -7.98 -3.25
CA ILE A 68 -2.90 -8.02 -1.81
C ILE A 68 -4.14 -8.24 -0.93
N ASP A 69 -5.22 -8.76 -1.51
CA ASP A 69 -6.51 -8.93 -0.83
C ASP A 69 -6.38 -9.67 0.51
N LYS A 70 -5.62 -10.78 0.55
CA LYS A 70 -5.41 -11.56 1.78
C LYS A 70 -4.72 -10.74 2.88
N THR A 71 -3.78 -9.87 2.52
CA THR A 71 -3.10 -8.98 3.49
C THR A 71 -4.07 -7.93 3.99
N LEU A 72 -4.90 -7.37 3.11
CA LEU A 72 -5.90 -6.37 3.50
C LEU A 72 -7.01 -6.99 4.35
N GLU A 73 -7.45 -8.20 4.04
CA GLU A 73 -8.40 -8.97 4.87
C GLU A 73 -7.84 -9.17 6.28
N LYS A 74 -6.56 -9.60 6.40
CA LYS A 74 -5.89 -9.75 7.70
C LYS A 74 -5.80 -8.42 8.46
N LEU A 75 -5.50 -7.32 7.82
CA LEU A 75 -5.50 -5.99 8.45
C LEU A 75 -6.87 -5.65 9.02
N ILE A 76 -7.95 -5.94 8.27
CA ILE A 76 -9.33 -5.71 8.72
C ILE A 76 -9.67 -6.63 9.90
N GLU A 77 -9.30 -7.92 9.84
CA GLU A 77 -9.49 -8.89 10.94
C GLU A 77 -8.77 -8.45 12.21
N ASN A 78 -7.57 -7.88 12.09
CA ASN A 78 -6.81 -7.27 13.19
C ASN A 78 -7.42 -5.94 13.68
N GLY A 79 -8.52 -5.49 13.06
CA GLY A 79 -9.27 -4.29 13.44
C GLY A 79 -8.63 -2.99 12.96
N HIS A 80 -7.76 -3.03 11.94
CA HIS A 80 -7.27 -1.84 11.29
C HIS A 80 -8.29 -1.29 10.29
N LYS A 81 -8.31 0.03 10.12
CA LYS A 81 -9.11 0.68 9.08
C LYS A 81 -8.41 0.56 7.74
N VAL A 82 -9.12 0.03 6.75
CA VAL A 82 -8.61 -0.09 5.37
C VAL A 82 -9.51 0.71 4.43
N ARG A 83 -8.90 1.54 3.59
CA ARG A 83 -9.55 2.30 2.53
C ARG A 83 -9.10 1.82 1.17
N TYR A 84 -10.06 1.49 0.32
CA TYR A 84 -9.79 1.19 -1.08
C TYR A 84 -9.90 2.44 -1.94
N TYR A 85 -8.88 2.68 -2.73
CA TYR A 85 -8.87 3.71 -3.76
C TYR A 85 -9.28 3.09 -5.09
N ILE A 86 -10.38 3.58 -5.66
CA ILE A 86 -10.95 3.06 -6.91
C ILE A 86 -10.82 4.14 -7.97
N PRO A 87 -9.92 4.01 -8.96
CA PRO A 87 -9.85 4.93 -10.07
C PRO A 87 -11.10 4.79 -10.95
N TYR A 88 -11.73 5.90 -11.31
CA TYR A 88 -12.90 5.94 -12.16
C TYR A 88 -12.86 7.17 -13.07
N GLY A 89 -13.82 7.27 -14.04
CA GLY A 89 -13.90 8.37 -14.98
C GLY A 89 -13.13 8.11 -16.29
N PRO A 90 -13.14 9.03 -17.26
CA PRO A 90 -12.60 8.80 -18.60
C PRO A 90 -11.10 8.53 -18.62
N GLU A 91 -10.35 9.06 -17.65
CA GLU A 91 -8.88 8.92 -17.55
C GLU A 91 -8.41 7.73 -16.71
N TRP A 92 -9.31 6.88 -16.20
CA TRP A 92 -8.95 5.75 -15.31
C TRP A 92 -7.94 4.80 -15.95
N TYR A 93 -8.06 4.59 -17.27
CA TYR A 93 -7.18 3.67 -18.00
C TYR A 93 -5.75 4.22 -18.10
N ALA A 94 -5.59 5.50 -18.48
CA ALA A 94 -4.30 6.15 -18.56
C ALA A 94 -3.63 6.25 -17.18
N TYR A 95 -4.39 6.51 -16.13
CA TYR A 95 -3.94 6.49 -14.75
C TYR A 95 -3.42 5.09 -14.35
N SER A 96 -4.21 4.05 -14.61
CA SER A 96 -3.85 2.66 -14.27
C SER A 96 -2.59 2.21 -15.00
N LEU A 97 -2.46 2.52 -16.29
CA LEU A 97 -1.26 2.22 -17.06
C LEU A 97 0.00 2.91 -16.50
N ARG A 98 -0.10 4.17 -16.04
CA ARG A 98 1.01 4.86 -15.38
C ARG A 98 1.45 4.15 -14.12
N ARG A 99 0.51 3.80 -13.24
CA ARG A 99 0.79 3.06 -12.00
C ARG A 99 1.45 1.71 -12.27
N MET A 100 0.99 1.00 -13.31
CA MET A 100 1.59 -0.27 -13.76
C MET A 100 3.05 -0.11 -14.20
N ARG A 101 3.35 0.95 -14.95
CA ARG A 101 4.72 1.24 -15.41
C ARG A 101 5.66 1.62 -14.28
N GLU A 102 5.16 2.32 -13.27
CA GLU A 102 5.94 2.74 -12.11
C GLU A 102 6.27 1.58 -11.15
N ASN A 103 5.40 0.58 -11.08
CA ASN A 103 5.55 -0.59 -10.20
C ASN A 103 5.26 -1.90 -10.94
N PRO A 104 6.12 -2.33 -11.88
CA PRO A 104 5.87 -3.50 -12.73
C PRO A 104 5.76 -4.80 -11.94
N ASP A 105 6.42 -4.92 -10.79
CA ASP A 105 6.42 -6.15 -9.99
C ASP A 105 5.07 -6.39 -9.29
N ILE A 106 4.40 -5.34 -8.84
CA ILE A 106 3.05 -5.43 -8.27
C ILE A 106 2.05 -5.95 -9.31
N TRP A 107 2.22 -5.57 -10.57
CA TRP A 107 1.28 -5.91 -11.64
C TRP A 107 1.55 -7.25 -12.32
N LYS A 108 2.77 -7.78 -12.24
CA LYS A 108 3.07 -9.14 -12.75
C LYS A 108 2.20 -10.20 -12.06
N ASP A 109 1.99 -10.07 -10.77
CA ASP A 109 1.16 -10.99 -9.99
C ASP A 109 -0.34 -10.75 -10.22
N THR A 110 -0.76 -9.50 -10.44
CA THR A 110 -2.14 -9.15 -10.83
C THR A 110 -2.52 -9.76 -12.17
N LEU A 111 -1.66 -9.66 -13.17
CA LEU A 111 -1.89 -10.23 -14.50
C LEU A 111 -1.96 -11.76 -14.43
N LYS A 112 -1.07 -12.40 -13.66
CA LYS A 112 -1.13 -13.85 -13.43
C LYS A 112 -2.47 -14.24 -12.80
N ALA A 113 -2.88 -13.56 -11.72
CA ALA A 113 -4.13 -13.85 -11.04
C ALA A 113 -5.36 -13.66 -11.95
N PHE A 114 -5.35 -12.64 -12.81
CA PHE A 114 -6.43 -12.39 -13.78
C PHE A 114 -6.55 -13.49 -14.83
N PHE A 115 -5.41 -13.95 -15.38
CA PHE A 115 -5.39 -15.04 -16.36
C PHE A 115 -5.75 -16.40 -15.75
N PHE A 116 -5.40 -16.66 -14.49
CA PHE A 116 -5.78 -17.90 -13.80
C PHE A 116 -7.26 -17.92 -13.41
N ARG A 117 -7.85 -16.77 -13.04
CA ARG A 117 -9.28 -16.66 -12.67
C ARG A 117 -10.20 -16.84 -13.88
N SER A 118 -9.75 -16.48 -15.09
CA SER A 118 -10.50 -16.67 -16.33
C SER A 118 -10.61 -18.14 -16.75
N LYS A 119 -9.71 -19.02 -16.27
CA LYS A 119 -9.71 -20.47 -16.60
C LYS A 119 -10.68 -21.31 -15.77
N HIS A 120 -11.22 -20.79 -14.67
CA HIS A 120 -12.12 -21.53 -13.76
C HIS A 120 -13.60 -21.08 -13.83
N ARG A 121 -13.95 -20.31 -14.86
CA ARG A 121 -15.35 -19.97 -15.16
C ARG A 121 -15.80 -20.68 -16.42
N LYS A 122 -15.99 -22.00 -16.30
CA LYS A 122 -16.80 -22.82 -17.21
C LYS A 122 -17.75 -23.64 -16.39
#